data_eeaf06780d3a4dddcf00edd63a5df87c
#
_entry.id   eeaf06780d3a4dddcf00edd63a5df87c
#
_cell.length_a   1.000
_cell.length_b   1.000
_cell.length_c   1.000
_cell.angle_alpha   90.00
_cell.angle_beta   90.00
_cell.angle_gamma   90.00
#
_symmetry.space_group_name_H-M   'P 1'
#
loop_
_entity.id
_entity.type
_entity.pdbx_description
1 polymer ?
#
loop_
_entity_poly.entity_id
_entity_poly.type
_entity_poly.pdbx_seq_one_letter_code
_entity_poly.pdbx_strand_id
1 'polypeptide(L)'
;MPTRIAVVGTTCAGKTTVAKRLAERHGVPHVELDALHWGPGWSEPSAEQFRVRVREALAGEEWVADGGYHGKLGDLVLERAELVVWLDPPLPTVLRRLGSRTVRRVRSGEELWGGNRETWRGALLSRDSLFVWAVTTHRPRRARYEKRLVGYNVVRLRSARETQDWLGGAKLTAESKPLRSQP
;
A
#
# COMPACT_ATOMS: atom_id res chain seq x y z
N MET A 1 -12.64 -9.23 15.66
CA MET A 1 -11.85 -9.22 14.41
C MET A 1 -11.03 -7.94 14.42
N PRO A 2 -9.84 -7.90 13.82
CA PRO A 2 -9.06 -6.66 13.80
C PRO A 2 -9.82 -5.58 13.03
N THR A 3 -9.89 -4.39 13.61
CA THR A 3 -10.59 -3.23 13.05
C THR A 3 -9.63 -2.14 12.57
N ARG A 4 -8.35 -2.19 12.99
CA ARG A 4 -7.27 -1.34 12.51
C ARG A 4 -6.34 -2.15 11.61
N ILE A 5 -6.50 -1.99 10.30
CA ILE A 5 -5.81 -2.81 9.30
C ILE A 5 -4.92 -1.93 8.42
N ALA A 6 -3.62 -2.26 8.35
CA ALA A 6 -2.68 -1.62 7.43
C ALA A 6 -2.45 -2.51 6.19
N VAL A 7 -2.73 -2.00 5.00
CA VAL A 7 -2.46 -2.69 3.73
C VAL A 7 -1.20 -2.12 3.11
N VAL A 8 -0.14 -2.91 3.07
CA VAL A 8 1.18 -2.49 2.60
C VAL A 8 1.65 -3.31 1.38
N GLY A 9 2.65 -2.82 0.69
CA GLY A 9 3.22 -3.49 -0.50
C GLY A 9 3.75 -2.50 -1.52
N THR A 10 4.34 -3.01 -2.60
CA THR A 10 4.91 -2.17 -3.66
C THR A 10 3.81 -1.45 -4.47
N THR A 11 4.22 -0.54 -5.37
CA THR A 11 3.28 0.08 -6.33
C THR A 11 2.58 -1.01 -7.15
N CYS A 12 1.34 -0.77 -7.55
CA CYS A 12 0.53 -1.72 -8.32
C CYS A 12 0.36 -3.14 -7.71
N ALA A 13 0.69 -3.32 -6.42
CA ALA A 13 0.41 -4.56 -5.70
C ALA A 13 -1.10 -4.83 -5.55
N GLY A 14 -1.94 -3.78 -5.61
CA GLY A 14 -3.39 -3.87 -5.44
C GLY A 14 -3.88 -3.38 -4.07
N LYS A 15 -3.06 -2.62 -3.35
CA LYS A 15 -3.34 -2.13 -2.00
C LYS A 15 -4.71 -1.46 -1.87
N THR A 16 -4.95 -0.44 -2.67
CA THR A 16 -6.19 0.35 -2.62
C THR A 16 -7.43 -0.52 -2.89
N THR A 17 -7.33 -1.47 -3.83
CA THR A 17 -8.44 -2.41 -4.11
C THR A 17 -8.74 -3.30 -2.91
N VAL A 18 -7.71 -3.83 -2.26
CA VAL A 18 -7.86 -4.69 -1.07
C VAL A 18 -8.36 -3.87 0.11
N ALA A 19 -7.80 -2.68 0.34
CA ALA A 19 -8.18 -1.80 1.44
C ALA A 19 -9.66 -1.36 1.34
N LYS A 20 -10.11 -0.95 0.15
CA LYS A 20 -11.53 -0.61 -0.08
C LYS A 20 -12.46 -1.77 0.25
N ARG A 21 -12.16 -2.98 -0.25
CA ARG A 21 -12.97 -4.18 0.03
C ARG A 21 -12.99 -4.55 1.52
N LEU A 22 -11.87 -4.39 2.22
CA LEU A 22 -11.82 -4.61 3.67
C LEU A 22 -12.64 -3.56 4.41
N ALA A 23 -12.48 -2.28 4.07
CA ALA A 23 -13.22 -1.19 4.67
C ALA A 23 -14.75 -1.35 4.48
N GLU A 24 -15.18 -1.68 3.25
CA GLU A 24 -16.59 -1.98 2.93
C GLU A 24 -17.11 -3.17 3.74
N ARG A 25 -16.33 -4.26 3.80
CA ARG A 25 -16.73 -5.48 4.53
C ARG A 25 -16.87 -5.27 6.04
N HIS A 26 -16.01 -4.44 6.62
CA HIS A 26 -16.01 -4.15 8.05
C HIS A 26 -16.88 -2.94 8.43
N GLY A 27 -17.34 -2.17 7.45
CA GLY A 27 -18.10 -0.94 7.68
C GLY A 27 -17.27 0.17 8.31
N VAL A 28 -15.94 0.19 8.04
CA VAL A 28 -14.99 1.12 8.65
C VAL A 28 -14.39 2.09 7.63
N PRO A 29 -13.87 3.26 8.04
CA PRO A 29 -13.24 4.21 7.13
C PRO A 29 -12.04 3.61 6.37
N HIS A 30 -11.95 3.92 5.07
CA HIS A 30 -10.75 3.67 4.26
C HIS A 30 -9.89 4.94 4.23
N VAL A 31 -8.63 4.82 4.65
CA VAL A 31 -7.64 5.90 4.65
C VAL A 31 -6.57 5.64 3.60
N GLU A 32 -6.66 6.34 2.48
CA GLU A 32 -5.67 6.28 1.41
C GLU A 32 -4.53 7.27 1.69
N LEU A 33 -3.34 6.77 2.04
CA LEU A 33 -2.19 7.63 2.38
C LEU A 33 -1.72 8.47 1.19
N ASP A 34 -1.91 8.01 -0.04
CA ASP A 34 -1.60 8.77 -1.25
C ASP A 34 -2.46 10.05 -1.34
N ALA A 35 -3.73 10.01 -0.91
CA ALA A 35 -4.62 11.17 -0.86
C ALA A 35 -4.20 12.21 0.18
N LEU A 36 -3.56 11.78 1.27
CA LEU A 36 -3.03 12.69 2.30
C LEU A 36 -1.66 13.26 1.92
N HIS A 37 -0.97 12.60 0.99
CA HIS A 37 0.38 12.93 0.58
C HIS A 37 0.43 13.88 -0.63
N TRP A 38 -0.36 13.62 -1.67
CA TRP A 38 -0.28 14.38 -2.91
C TRP A 38 -1.22 15.59 -2.91
N GLY A 39 -0.61 16.78 -3.06
CA GLY A 39 -1.33 18.02 -3.30
C GLY A 39 -1.35 18.41 -4.79
N PRO A 40 -1.93 19.57 -5.14
CA PRO A 40 -1.97 20.08 -6.50
C PRO A 40 -0.57 20.18 -7.13
N GLY A 41 -0.47 19.83 -8.44
CA GLY A 41 0.80 19.83 -9.16
C GLY A 41 1.82 18.80 -8.64
N TRP A 42 1.36 17.70 -8.04
CA TRP A 42 2.20 16.67 -7.40
C TRP A 42 3.06 17.23 -6.26
N SER A 43 2.60 18.30 -5.61
CA SER A 43 3.28 18.84 -4.44
C SER A 43 3.23 17.88 -3.26
N GLU A 44 4.31 17.84 -2.49
CA GLU A 44 4.45 16.99 -1.32
C GLU A 44 4.46 17.82 -0.03
N PRO A 45 3.75 17.40 1.04
CA PRO A 45 3.88 18.03 2.34
C PRO A 45 5.26 17.74 2.96
N SER A 46 5.66 18.53 3.92
CA SER A 46 6.79 18.17 4.77
C SER A 46 6.50 16.84 5.52
N ALA A 47 7.56 16.15 5.96
CA ALA A 47 7.38 14.91 6.70
C ALA A 47 6.53 15.11 7.96
N GLU A 48 6.67 16.26 8.64
CA GLU A 48 5.90 16.56 9.84
C GLU A 48 4.42 16.84 9.53
N GLN A 49 4.14 17.67 8.52
CA GLN A 49 2.77 17.92 8.07
C GLN A 49 2.07 16.62 7.67
N PHE A 50 2.79 15.73 6.97
CA PHE A 50 2.24 14.44 6.57
C PHE A 50 1.96 13.53 7.77
N ARG A 51 2.85 13.50 8.77
CA ARG A 51 2.62 12.76 10.02
C ARG A 51 1.41 13.27 10.79
N VAL A 52 1.22 14.58 10.86
CA VAL A 52 0.04 15.18 11.52
C VAL A 52 -1.24 14.73 10.80
N ARG A 53 -1.33 14.91 9.48
CA ARG A 53 -2.51 14.47 8.70
C ARG A 53 -2.81 12.99 8.88
N VAL A 54 -1.79 12.14 8.89
CA VAL A 54 -1.97 10.69 9.07
C VAL A 54 -2.41 10.36 10.50
N ARG A 55 -1.87 11.02 11.54
CA ARG A 55 -2.33 10.82 12.92
C ARG A 55 -3.80 11.19 13.08
N GLU A 56 -4.22 12.31 12.51
CA GLU A 56 -5.61 12.76 12.52
C GLU A 56 -6.53 11.78 11.78
N ALA A 57 -6.15 11.36 10.58
CA ALA A 57 -6.93 10.41 9.79
C ALA A 57 -7.06 9.02 10.46
N LEU A 58 -6.07 8.62 11.26
CA LEU A 58 -6.05 7.37 12.00
C LEU A 58 -6.44 7.52 13.48
N ALA A 59 -7.00 8.65 13.89
CA ALA A 59 -7.36 8.89 15.30
C ALA A 59 -8.46 7.96 15.81
N GLY A 60 -9.35 7.50 14.92
CA GLY A 60 -10.44 6.58 15.26
C GLY A 60 -9.95 5.19 15.69
N GLU A 61 -10.86 4.45 16.32
CA GLU A 61 -10.59 3.09 16.81
C GLU A 61 -10.66 2.04 15.68
N GLU A 62 -11.23 2.39 14.54
CA GLU A 62 -11.47 1.49 13.42
C GLU A 62 -11.09 2.16 12.10
N TRP A 63 -10.27 1.50 11.29
CA TRP A 63 -9.87 1.99 9.97
C TRP A 63 -9.15 0.92 9.16
N VAL A 64 -9.19 1.06 7.84
CA VAL A 64 -8.29 0.36 6.92
C VAL A 64 -7.46 1.39 6.19
N ALA A 65 -6.14 1.39 6.41
CA ALA A 65 -5.22 2.30 5.75
C ALA A 65 -4.41 1.59 4.65
N ASP A 66 -4.19 2.25 3.51
CA ASP A 66 -3.26 1.75 2.50
C ASP A 66 -2.20 2.76 2.09
N GLY A 67 -0.99 2.26 1.92
CA GLY A 67 0.16 3.05 1.53
C GLY A 67 1.48 2.48 2.03
N GLY A 68 2.59 3.11 1.65
CA GLY A 68 3.92 2.59 1.94
C GLY A 68 4.96 3.67 2.24
N TYR A 69 4.60 4.70 2.96
CA TYR A 69 5.42 5.90 3.23
C TYR A 69 6.37 5.77 4.43
N HIS A 70 6.98 4.60 4.62
CA HIS A 70 7.85 4.35 5.79
C HIS A 70 9.01 5.35 5.94
N GLY A 71 9.52 5.91 4.83
CA GLY A 71 10.58 6.92 4.88
C GLY A 71 10.15 8.22 5.57
N LYS A 72 8.87 8.61 5.44
CA LYS A 72 8.31 9.83 6.04
C LYS A 72 7.58 9.56 7.36
N LEU A 73 6.87 8.44 7.44
CA LEU A 73 6.01 8.10 8.57
C LEU A 73 6.69 7.23 9.65
N GLY A 74 7.84 6.61 9.33
CA GLY A 74 8.38 5.59 10.23
C GLY A 74 7.44 4.40 10.35
N ASP A 75 7.18 3.95 11.57
CA ASP A 75 6.26 2.85 11.91
C ASP A 75 4.88 3.31 12.37
N LEU A 76 4.59 4.62 12.29
CA LEU A 76 3.37 5.24 12.81
C LEU A 76 2.07 4.47 12.46
N VAL A 77 1.93 3.99 11.23
CA VAL A 77 0.76 3.23 10.79
C VAL A 77 0.81 1.79 11.30
N LEU A 78 2.00 1.17 11.28
CA LEU A 78 2.19 -0.23 11.68
C LEU A 78 1.97 -0.42 13.18
N GLU A 79 2.48 0.50 14.01
CA GLU A 79 2.33 0.47 15.48
C GLU A 79 0.88 0.59 15.93
N ARG A 80 0.03 1.23 15.15
CA ARG A 80 -1.40 1.37 15.42
C ARG A 80 -2.25 0.25 14.84
N ALA A 81 -1.71 -0.51 13.88
CA ALA A 81 -2.43 -1.58 13.21
C ALA A 81 -2.49 -2.85 14.06
N GLU A 82 -3.65 -3.49 14.12
CA GLU A 82 -3.85 -4.82 14.71
C GLU A 82 -3.51 -5.94 13.73
N LEU A 83 -3.63 -5.63 12.44
CA LEU A 83 -3.31 -6.53 11.35
C LEU A 83 -2.61 -5.78 10.23
N VAL A 84 -1.54 -6.35 9.72
CA VAL A 84 -0.86 -5.89 8.52
C VAL A 84 -1.10 -6.86 7.37
N VAL A 85 -1.71 -6.38 6.29
CA VAL A 85 -1.89 -7.16 5.06
C VAL A 85 -0.79 -6.77 4.08
N TRP A 86 0.18 -7.64 3.90
CA TRP A 86 1.30 -7.40 3.00
C TRP A 86 1.07 -8.05 1.64
N LEU A 87 0.82 -7.21 0.62
CA LEU A 87 0.71 -7.64 -0.77
C LEU A 87 2.10 -7.69 -1.41
N ASP A 88 2.56 -8.92 -1.71
CA ASP A 88 3.89 -9.20 -2.24
C ASP A 88 3.84 -9.98 -3.58
N PRO A 89 3.15 -9.45 -4.60
CA PRO A 89 3.09 -10.11 -5.91
C PRO A 89 4.47 -10.09 -6.60
N PRO A 90 4.76 -11.08 -7.47
CA PRO A 90 6.00 -11.11 -8.23
C PRO A 90 6.10 -9.92 -9.20
N LEU A 91 7.33 -9.49 -9.50
CA LEU A 91 7.62 -8.33 -10.34
C LEU A 91 6.90 -8.34 -11.70
N PRO A 92 6.81 -9.45 -12.45
CA PRO A 92 6.05 -9.47 -13.71
C PRO A 92 4.59 -9.07 -13.55
N THR A 93 3.95 -9.49 -12.46
CA THR A 93 2.56 -9.10 -12.14
C THR A 93 2.46 -7.60 -11.86
N VAL A 94 3.42 -7.05 -11.12
CA VAL A 94 3.51 -5.60 -10.84
C VAL A 94 3.63 -4.81 -12.13
N LEU A 95 4.57 -5.20 -13.01
CA LEU A 95 4.81 -4.51 -14.28
C LEU A 95 3.60 -4.56 -15.22
N ARG A 96 2.95 -5.71 -15.33
CA ARG A 96 1.72 -5.86 -16.14
C ARG A 96 0.61 -4.94 -15.62
N ARG A 97 0.38 -4.92 -14.31
CA ARG A 97 -0.63 -4.06 -13.68
C ARG A 97 -0.27 -2.57 -13.83
N LEU A 98 0.99 -2.23 -13.68
CA LEU A 98 1.48 -0.87 -13.87
C LEU A 98 1.21 -0.39 -15.29
N GLY A 99 1.57 -1.19 -16.31
CA GLY A 99 1.31 -0.88 -17.71
C GLY A 99 -0.18 -0.68 -17.99
N SER A 100 -1.02 -1.62 -17.58
CA SER A 100 -2.48 -1.53 -17.79
C SER A 100 -3.08 -0.30 -17.09
N ARG A 101 -2.63 0.01 -15.86
CA ARG A 101 -3.07 1.19 -15.12
C ARG A 101 -2.67 2.49 -15.81
N THR A 102 -1.40 2.60 -16.20
CA THR A 102 -0.90 3.81 -16.89
C THR A 102 -1.64 4.06 -18.19
N VAL A 103 -1.81 3.01 -19.03
CA VAL A 103 -2.57 3.14 -20.29
C VAL A 103 -3.99 3.61 -20.02
N ARG A 104 -4.69 3.03 -19.04
CA ARG A 104 -6.03 3.42 -18.68
C ARG A 104 -6.08 4.87 -18.23
N ARG A 105 -5.25 5.26 -17.26
CA ARG A 105 -5.26 6.60 -16.66
C ARG A 105 -4.94 7.71 -17.65
N VAL A 106 -3.93 7.49 -18.51
CA VAL A 106 -3.58 8.48 -19.53
C VAL A 106 -4.66 8.60 -20.60
N ARG A 107 -5.29 7.49 -21.00
CA ARG A 107 -6.38 7.53 -21.99
C ARG A 107 -7.67 8.15 -21.46
N SER A 108 -8.01 7.86 -20.21
CA SER A 108 -9.24 8.39 -19.60
C SER A 108 -9.08 9.81 -19.07
N GLY A 109 -7.86 10.33 -18.96
CA GLY A 109 -7.60 11.60 -18.29
C GLY A 109 -8.02 11.60 -16.81
N GLU A 110 -8.04 10.41 -16.17
CA GLU A 110 -8.44 10.20 -14.77
C GLU A 110 -7.74 11.19 -13.85
N GLU A 111 -8.53 11.97 -13.13
CA GLU A 111 -8.03 12.83 -12.07
C GLU A 111 -7.65 12.02 -10.85
N LEU A 112 -6.47 12.31 -10.34
CA LEU A 112 -5.92 11.71 -9.13
C LEU A 112 -5.91 12.76 -8.00
N TRP A 113 -5.29 12.42 -6.88
CA TRP A 113 -5.21 13.27 -5.70
C TRP A 113 -4.72 14.68 -6.04
N GLY A 114 -5.41 15.69 -5.51
CA GLY A 114 -5.08 17.11 -5.77
C GLY A 114 -5.35 17.58 -7.20
N GLY A 115 -6.21 16.89 -7.97
CA GLY A 115 -6.52 17.26 -9.37
C GLY A 115 -5.40 16.88 -10.36
N ASN A 116 -4.44 16.06 -9.95
CA ASN A 116 -3.31 15.65 -10.79
C ASN A 116 -3.75 14.62 -11.86
N ARG A 117 -3.02 14.60 -12.99
CA ARG A 117 -3.23 13.60 -14.06
C ARG A 117 -1.91 12.96 -14.46
N GLU A 118 -1.94 11.65 -14.71
CA GLU A 118 -0.78 10.95 -15.27
C GLU A 118 -0.60 11.31 -16.74
N THR A 119 0.66 11.49 -17.17
CA THR A 119 1.02 11.74 -18.58
C THR A 119 1.98 10.67 -19.08
N TRP A 120 1.99 10.40 -20.39
CA TRP A 120 2.93 9.45 -21.01
C TRP A 120 4.41 9.84 -20.73
N ARG A 121 4.72 11.14 -20.77
CA ARG A 121 6.07 11.63 -20.48
C ARG A 121 6.49 11.33 -19.05
N GLY A 122 5.62 11.62 -18.08
CA GLY A 122 5.89 11.35 -16.67
C GLY A 122 6.00 9.85 -16.37
N ALA A 123 5.16 9.03 -17.01
CA ALA A 123 5.14 7.61 -16.75
C ALA A 123 6.31 6.82 -17.35
N LEU A 124 6.77 7.19 -18.57
CA LEU A 124 7.72 6.40 -19.34
C LEU A 124 9.09 7.05 -19.55
N LEU A 125 9.16 8.39 -19.69
CA LEU A 125 10.34 9.09 -20.16
C LEU A 125 11.08 9.89 -19.08
N SER A 126 10.54 10.00 -17.86
CA SER A 126 11.25 10.66 -16.79
C SER A 126 12.28 9.72 -16.14
N ARG A 127 13.36 10.30 -15.58
CA ARG A 127 14.32 9.56 -14.73
C ARG A 127 13.62 8.91 -13.53
N ASP A 128 12.46 9.45 -13.14
CA ASP A 128 11.58 8.95 -12.09
C ASP A 128 10.46 8.05 -12.62
N SER A 129 10.67 7.44 -13.80
CA SER A 129 9.70 6.50 -14.39
C SER A 129 9.28 5.45 -13.36
N LEU A 130 7.98 5.31 -13.17
CA LEU A 130 7.40 4.31 -12.28
C LEU A 130 7.81 2.88 -12.64
N PHE A 131 8.13 2.61 -13.92
CA PHE A 131 8.62 1.31 -14.37
C PHE A 131 10.05 1.06 -13.89
N VAL A 132 10.96 2.02 -14.09
CA VAL A 132 12.34 1.93 -13.60
C VAL A 132 12.32 1.78 -12.09
N TRP A 133 11.55 2.62 -11.41
CA TRP A 133 11.40 2.57 -9.96
C TRP A 133 10.83 1.21 -9.50
N ALA A 134 9.81 0.66 -10.17
CA ALA A 134 9.25 -0.65 -9.82
C ALA A 134 10.31 -1.77 -9.95
N VAL A 135 11.09 -1.78 -11.04
CA VAL A 135 12.13 -2.79 -11.26
C VAL A 135 13.25 -2.66 -10.22
N THR A 136 13.77 -1.47 -10.02
CA THR A 136 14.93 -1.22 -9.15
C THR A 136 14.60 -1.38 -7.66
N THR A 137 13.38 -1.05 -7.26
CA THR A 137 12.99 -1.05 -5.84
C THR A 137 12.26 -2.32 -5.40
N HIS A 138 11.81 -3.19 -6.30
CA HIS A 138 10.98 -4.36 -5.94
C HIS A 138 11.69 -5.28 -4.95
N ARG A 139 12.90 -5.79 -5.28
CA ARG A 139 13.67 -6.66 -4.40
C ARG A 139 14.10 -5.98 -3.10
N PRO A 140 14.70 -4.77 -3.12
CA PRO A 140 15.07 -4.07 -1.90
C PRO A 140 13.87 -3.78 -0.98
N ARG A 141 12.71 -3.42 -1.54
CA ARG A 141 11.48 -3.21 -0.76
C ARG A 141 10.98 -4.48 -0.10
N ARG A 142 10.97 -5.58 -0.85
CA ARG A 142 10.59 -6.89 -0.31
C ARG A 142 11.47 -7.27 0.88
N ALA A 143 12.79 -7.20 0.74
CA ALA A 143 13.74 -7.47 1.82
C ALA A 143 13.55 -6.51 3.02
N ARG A 144 13.20 -5.24 2.76
CA ARG A 144 12.90 -4.27 3.81
C ARG A 144 11.61 -4.63 4.56
N TYR A 145 10.55 -5.04 3.86
CA TYR A 145 9.32 -5.49 4.50
C TYR A 145 9.54 -6.75 5.32
N GLU A 146 10.30 -7.73 4.82
CA GLU A 146 10.64 -8.95 5.55
C GLU A 146 11.30 -8.66 6.90
N LYS A 147 12.18 -7.66 6.96
CA LYS A 147 12.82 -7.23 8.22
C LYS A 147 11.90 -6.39 9.09
N ARG A 148 11.17 -5.44 8.48
CA ARG A 148 10.40 -4.43 9.21
C ARG A 148 9.12 -4.99 9.84
N LEU A 149 8.52 -6.01 9.23
CA LEU A 149 7.28 -6.60 9.70
C LEU A 149 7.47 -7.70 10.75
N VAL A 150 8.71 -7.90 11.20
CA VAL A 150 9.00 -8.80 12.33
C VAL A 150 8.32 -8.27 13.60
N GLY A 151 7.58 -9.14 14.29
CA GLY A 151 6.85 -8.78 15.51
C GLY A 151 5.43 -8.24 15.30
N TYR A 152 5.03 -7.92 14.08
CA TYR A 152 3.65 -7.54 13.77
C TYR A 152 2.79 -8.76 13.40
N ASN A 153 1.49 -8.64 13.58
CA ASN A 153 0.52 -9.63 13.09
C ASN A 153 0.34 -9.44 11.57
N VAL A 154 0.94 -10.31 10.76
CA VAL A 154 1.06 -10.12 9.31
C VAL A 154 0.41 -11.25 8.52
N VAL A 155 -0.42 -10.89 7.55
CA VAL A 155 -0.87 -11.77 6.47
C VAL A 155 -0.15 -11.37 5.19
N ARG A 156 0.70 -12.25 4.64
CA ARG A 156 1.43 -12.05 3.40
C ARG A 156 0.70 -12.73 2.25
N LEU A 157 0.38 -11.97 1.20
CA LEU A 157 -0.37 -12.42 0.03
C LEU A 157 0.48 -12.23 -1.23
N ARG A 158 0.85 -13.32 -1.88
CA ARG A 158 1.80 -13.33 -3.01
C ARG A 158 1.14 -13.39 -4.38
N SER A 159 -0.16 -13.74 -4.42
CA SER A 159 -0.90 -13.87 -5.67
C SER A 159 -2.30 -13.25 -5.61
N ALA A 160 -2.89 -13.01 -6.77
CA ALA A 160 -4.28 -12.56 -6.86
C ALA A 160 -5.26 -13.61 -6.30
N ARG A 161 -4.96 -14.90 -6.52
CA ARG A 161 -5.76 -16.01 -6.01
C ARG A 161 -5.74 -16.03 -4.47
N GLU A 162 -4.55 -16.04 -3.86
CA GLU A 162 -4.42 -15.96 -2.39
C GLU A 162 -5.16 -14.75 -1.82
N THR A 163 -5.09 -13.60 -2.52
CA THR A 163 -5.79 -12.39 -2.09
C THR A 163 -7.31 -12.57 -2.13
N GLN A 164 -7.84 -13.18 -3.19
CA GLN A 164 -9.28 -13.44 -3.32
C GLN A 164 -9.76 -14.48 -2.32
N ASP A 165 -9.03 -15.58 -2.17
CA ASP A 165 -9.33 -16.65 -1.22
C ASP A 165 -9.37 -16.09 0.21
N TRP A 166 -8.37 -15.30 0.57
CA TRP A 166 -8.30 -14.66 1.88
C TRP A 166 -9.46 -13.66 2.11
N LEU A 167 -9.74 -12.79 1.15
CA LEU A 167 -10.90 -11.90 1.21
C LEU A 167 -12.22 -12.66 1.24
N GLY A 168 -12.31 -13.84 0.64
CA GLY A 168 -13.47 -14.72 0.68
C GLY A 168 -13.67 -15.44 2.02
N GLY A 169 -12.73 -15.31 2.95
CA GLY A 169 -12.79 -15.98 4.26
C GLY A 169 -12.17 -17.38 4.29
N ALA A 170 -11.50 -17.80 3.22
CA ALA A 170 -10.69 -19.01 3.25
C ALA A 170 -9.56 -18.80 4.27
N LYS A 171 -9.46 -19.72 5.24
CA LYS A 171 -8.29 -19.78 6.14
C LYS A 171 -7.09 -20.09 5.27
N LEU A 172 -6.28 -19.09 4.94
CA LEU A 172 -4.94 -19.37 4.48
C LEU A 172 -4.25 -20.13 5.60
N THR A 173 -3.73 -21.32 5.28
CA THR A 173 -2.82 -22.04 6.16
C THR A 173 -1.73 -21.05 6.55
N ALA A 174 -1.82 -20.60 7.80
CA ALA A 174 -0.98 -19.55 8.33
C ALA A 174 0.48 -20.03 8.33
N GLU A 175 1.26 -19.56 7.39
CA GLU A 175 2.67 -19.26 7.69
C GLU A 175 2.74 -17.95 8.51
N SER A 176 1.85 -17.77 9.45
CA SER A 176 2.00 -16.85 10.55
C SER A 176 2.81 -17.57 11.64
N LYS A 177 4.07 -17.88 11.31
CA LYS A 177 5.05 -18.15 12.34
C LYS A 177 5.39 -16.79 12.93
N PRO A 178 5.04 -16.50 14.19
CA PRO A 178 5.61 -15.34 14.85
C PRO A 178 7.12 -15.54 14.79
N LEU A 179 7.83 -14.66 14.11
CA LEU A 179 9.28 -14.62 14.12
C LEU A 179 9.66 -14.37 15.58
N ARG A 180 9.95 -15.47 16.30
CA ARG A 180 10.44 -15.40 17.66
C ARG A 180 11.68 -14.52 17.68
N SER A 181 11.60 -13.46 18.47
CA SER A 181 12.77 -12.78 19.01
C SER A 181 13.71 -13.85 19.58
N GLN A 182 14.85 -14.05 18.98
CA GLN A 182 15.95 -14.69 19.68
C GLN A 182 16.63 -13.65 20.56
N PRO A 183 17.06 -14.05 21.75
CA PRO A 183 17.65 -13.18 22.74
C PRO A 183 18.97 -12.57 22.28
#